data_54ccfbab8f76e978730c3afc806858e8
#
_entry.id   54ccfbab8f76e978730c3afc806858e8
#
_cell.length_a   1.000
_cell.length_b   1.000
_cell.length_c   1.000
_cell.angle_alpha   90.00
_cell.angle_beta   90.00
_cell.angle_gamma   90.00
#
_symmetry.space_group_name_H-M   'P 1'
#
loop_
_entity.id
_entity.type
_entity.pdbx_description
1 polymer ?
#
loop_
_entity_poly.entity_id
_entity_poly.type
_entity_poly.pdbx_seq_one_letter_code
_entity_poly.pdbx_strand_id
1 'polypeptide(L)'
;MKPKHSKIFKCPRCDGGLEFTSDKISCVLCKTEFKYDDGLPLLFWKNEVGDSKHDVTEEVKSFYMKTPFPNYDQDETSVSLREKATNQIYVQLLDDQISYTGKILEVGCGTGQLSNLLAMTKTRTVLGTDLSVNSLKLANKFREKNRIRNLKFIQMNLFQPVFKAEMFDVVICNGVLHHTSDPFTGFQSISKLVKKGGYIIIGLYNKYGRAFTDFRRSIFSISGDSLQSLDSRLRDTNLTDNKKHTWFMDQYKNPHESEHTFDEVLDWFEKTEFEFVNCIPSISGKPITSDTKLFETSGKGTKLKRFSVQLGMAFSDKEGGF
;
A
#
# COMPACT_ATOMS: atom_id res chain seq x y z
N MET A 1 15.12 19.40 -3.16
CA MET A 1 13.75 19.62 -2.57
C MET A 1 13.69 21.04 -2.04
N LYS A 2 12.55 21.78 -2.15
CA LYS A 2 12.50 23.16 -1.61
C LYS A 2 12.50 23.15 -0.06
N PRO A 3 13.13 24.12 0.63
CA PRO A 3 13.29 24.16 2.10
C PRO A 3 11.99 24.01 2.90
N LYS A 4 10.84 24.43 2.33
CA LYS A 4 9.52 24.31 2.99
C LYS A 4 9.07 22.84 3.27
N HIS A 5 9.57 21.88 2.51
CA HIS A 5 9.21 20.47 2.68
C HIS A 5 10.10 19.72 3.69
N SER A 6 11.26 20.26 4.06
CA SER A 6 12.14 19.63 5.05
C SER A 6 11.51 19.52 6.44
N LYS A 7 10.58 20.42 6.78
CA LYS A 7 9.95 20.49 8.11
C LYS A 7 9.06 19.28 8.47
N ILE A 8 8.59 18.53 7.49
CA ILE A 8 7.73 17.35 7.72
C ILE A 8 8.53 16.07 7.94
N PHE A 9 9.83 16.09 7.61
CA PHE A 9 10.68 14.90 7.68
C PHE A 9 11.39 14.78 9.01
N LYS A 10 11.64 13.53 9.40
CA LYS A 10 12.51 13.12 10.50
C LYS A 10 13.46 12.03 10.04
N CYS A 11 14.59 11.90 10.72
CA CYS A 11 15.55 10.82 10.48
C CYS A 11 14.94 9.48 10.89
N PRO A 12 14.95 8.45 10.02
CA PRO A 12 14.41 7.14 10.39
C PRO A 12 15.25 6.39 11.42
N ARG A 13 16.49 6.86 11.71
CA ARG A 13 17.37 6.27 12.72
C ARG A 13 17.20 6.86 14.12
N CYS A 14 16.97 8.17 14.23
CA CYS A 14 17.03 8.84 15.53
C CYS A 14 15.99 9.94 15.73
N ASP A 15 15.02 10.04 14.83
CA ASP A 15 13.95 11.07 14.81
C ASP A 15 14.43 12.53 14.69
N GLY A 16 15.74 12.78 14.53
CA GLY A 16 16.31 14.12 14.31
C GLY A 16 15.86 14.73 12.99
N GLY A 17 16.00 16.05 12.87
CA GLY A 17 15.68 16.76 11.61
C GLY A 17 16.58 16.34 10.45
N LEU A 18 16.06 16.43 9.22
CA LEU A 18 16.80 16.16 8.00
C LEU A 18 17.08 17.45 7.23
N GLU A 19 18.32 17.62 6.78
CA GLU A 19 18.76 18.64 5.83
C GLU A 19 18.90 18.03 4.44
N PHE A 20 18.29 18.70 3.45
CA PHE A 20 18.27 18.27 2.06
C PHE A 20 19.14 19.20 1.24
N THR A 21 20.23 18.72 0.70
CA THR A 21 21.07 19.39 -0.30
C THR A 21 20.80 18.85 -1.71
N SER A 22 21.55 19.30 -2.70
CA SER A 22 21.42 18.80 -4.09
C SER A 22 21.92 17.37 -4.25
N ASP A 23 22.88 16.94 -3.45
CA ASP A 23 23.66 15.71 -3.60
C ASP A 23 23.40 14.67 -2.51
N LYS A 24 23.00 15.12 -1.31
CA LYS A 24 22.76 14.23 -0.17
C LYS A 24 21.68 14.76 0.77
N ILE A 25 21.23 13.88 1.66
CA ILE A 25 20.34 14.19 2.78
C ILE A 25 21.08 13.80 4.05
N SER A 26 21.17 14.69 5.02
CA SER A 26 21.90 14.44 6.27
C SER A 26 21.03 14.71 7.50
N CYS A 27 21.19 13.88 8.52
CA CYS A 27 20.54 14.09 9.80
C CYS A 27 21.32 15.14 10.63
N VAL A 28 20.64 16.15 11.14
CA VAL A 28 21.27 17.17 11.97
C VAL A 28 21.78 16.63 13.31
N LEU A 29 21.17 15.55 13.84
CA LEU A 29 21.48 14.98 15.14
C LEU A 29 22.52 13.85 15.05
N CYS A 30 22.22 12.75 14.39
CA CYS A 30 23.08 11.57 14.33
C CYS A 30 24.07 11.56 13.16
N LYS A 31 24.07 12.60 12.32
CA LYS A 31 24.97 12.76 11.17
C LYS A 31 24.87 11.67 10.10
N THR A 32 23.87 10.77 10.19
CA THR A 32 23.63 9.76 9.15
C THR A 32 23.33 10.45 7.83
N GLU A 33 23.98 9.98 6.75
CA GLU A 33 23.79 10.48 5.40
C GLU A 33 22.98 9.51 4.56
N PHE A 34 22.07 10.05 3.75
CA PHE A 34 21.25 9.32 2.79
C PHE A 34 21.50 9.90 1.40
N LYS A 35 21.33 9.06 0.38
CA LYS A 35 21.61 9.41 -1.01
C LYS A 35 20.32 9.66 -1.79
N TYR A 36 20.49 10.25 -2.95
CA TYR A 36 19.49 10.23 -4.01
C TYR A 36 19.86 9.19 -5.07
N ASP A 37 18.85 8.60 -5.69
CA ASP A 37 18.99 7.78 -6.89
C ASP A 37 17.95 8.27 -7.91
N ASP A 38 18.37 8.80 -9.06
CA ASP A 38 17.51 9.45 -10.05
C ASP A 38 16.55 10.51 -9.43
N GLY A 39 17.07 11.30 -8.48
CA GLY A 39 16.29 12.31 -7.78
C GLY A 39 15.32 11.78 -6.72
N LEU A 40 15.26 10.47 -6.51
CA LEU A 40 14.49 9.82 -5.45
C LEU A 40 15.28 9.85 -4.13
N PRO A 41 14.75 10.40 -3.04
CA PRO A 41 15.35 10.29 -1.71
C PRO A 41 15.33 8.83 -1.23
N LEU A 42 16.49 8.27 -0.93
CA LEU A 42 16.64 6.93 -0.37
C LEU A 42 16.74 7.01 1.14
N LEU A 43 15.61 7.09 1.83
CA LEU A 43 15.52 7.25 3.29
C LEU A 43 15.23 5.93 4.01
N PHE A 44 15.63 4.81 3.42
CA PHE A 44 15.48 3.50 4.04
C PHE A 44 16.43 3.36 5.23
N TRP A 45 15.90 2.91 6.36
CA TRP A 45 16.64 2.44 7.51
C TRP A 45 16.14 1.04 7.88
N LYS A 46 17.08 0.12 8.17
CA LYS A 46 16.74 -1.25 8.54
C LYS A 46 16.07 -1.28 9.92
N ASN A 47 15.29 -2.31 10.19
CA ASN A 47 14.77 -2.54 11.52
C ASN A 47 15.91 -2.87 12.49
N GLU A 48 15.79 -2.37 13.72
CA GLU A 48 16.62 -2.85 14.82
C GLU A 48 15.97 -4.15 15.30
N VAL A 49 16.55 -5.28 14.90
CA VAL A 49 16.03 -6.62 15.22
C VAL A 49 16.24 -6.88 16.70
N GLY A 50 15.18 -6.91 17.50
CA GLY A 50 15.19 -7.57 18.80
C GLY A 50 15.22 -9.09 18.59
N ASP A 51 15.93 -9.82 19.43
CA ASP A 51 16.33 -11.24 19.32
C ASP A 51 15.22 -12.30 19.09
N SER A 52 13.98 -11.92 18.85
CA SER A 52 12.84 -12.86 18.91
C SER A 52 11.94 -12.98 17.68
N LYS A 53 12.12 -12.16 16.63
CA LYS A 53 11.28 -12.24 15.41
C LYS A 53 12.16 -12.21 14.15
N HIS A 54 11.95 -13.16 13.26
CA HIS A 54 12.57 -13.15 11.95
C HIS A 54 12.08 -11.93 11.14
N ASP A 55 12.98 -10.97 10.89
CA ASP A 55 12.67 -9.79 10.09
C ASP A 55 12.75 -10.11 8.60
N VAL A 56 11.61 -10.13 7.94
CA VAL A 56 11.47 -10.43 6.50
C VAL A 56 11.64 -9.19 5.61
N THR A 57 11.92 -8.02 6.18
CA THR A 57 11.93 -6.75 5.44
C THR A 57 12.90 -6.75 4.26
N GLU A 58 14.13 -7.24 4.44
CA GLU A 58 15.12 -7.29 3.35
C GLU A 58 14.77 -8.36 2.29
N GLU A 59 14.14 -9.46 2.69
CA GLU A 59 13.69 -10.51 1.79
C GLU A 59 12.55 -10.01 0.89
N VAL A 60 11.51 -9.40 1.48
CA VAL A 60 10.39 -8.78 0.78
C VAL A 60 10.87 -7.64 -0.13
N LYS A 61 11.78 -6.80 0.36
CA LYS A 61 12.41 -5.74 -0.44
C LYS A 61 13.14 -6.32 -1.66
N SER A 62 13.96 -7.37 -1.47
CA SER A 62 14.67 -8.04 -2.57
C SER A 62 13.71 -8.63 -3.59
N PHE A 63 12.60 -9.18 -3.14
CA PHE A 63 11.54 -9.71 -4.01
C PHE A 63 10.96 -8.61 -4.90
N TYR A 64 10.47 -7.49 -4.33
CA TYR A 64 9.88 -6.39 -5.10
C TYR A 64 10.90 -5.56 -5.89
N MET A 65 12.19 -5.62 -5.54
CA MET A 65 13.25 -5.07 -6.40
C MET A 65 13.36 -5.83 -7.73
N LYS A 66 13.09 -7.15 -7.74
CA LYS A 66 13.12 -8.00 -8.94
C LYS A 66 11.79 -7.99 -9.68
N THR A 67 10.69 -7.91 -8.95
CA THR A 67 9.32 -8.02 -9.48
C THR A 67 8.47 -6.83 -9.04
N PRO A 68 8.68 -5.62 -9.59
CA PRO A 68 7.85 -4.45 -9.28
C PRO A 68 6.38 -4.71 -9.57
N PHE A 69 5.50 -4.37 -8.61
CA PHE A 69 4.06 -4.61 -8.70
C PHE A 69 3.25 -3.36 -8.33
N PRO A 70 2.08 -3.12 -8.95
CA PRO A 70 1.65 -3.62 -10.26
C PRO A 70 2.42 -2.95 -11.40
N ASN A 71 2.62 -3.62 -12.55
CA ASN A 71 3.33 -3.03 -13.67
C ASN A 71 2.45 -2.10 -14.51
N TYR A 72 3.06 -1.04 -15.04
CA TYR A 72 2.46 -0.21 -16.10
C TYR A 72 2.43 -0.97 -17.43
N ASP A 73 1.46 -0.65 -18.29
CA ASP A 73 1.54 -1.02 -19.69
C ASP A 73 2.63 -0.18 -20.40
N GLN A 74 3.22 -0.69 -21.47
CA GLN A 74 4.29 0.01 -22.17
C GLN A 74 3.89 1.41 -22.64
N ASP A 75 2.63 1.55 -23.08
CA ASP A 75 2.05 2.80 -23.58
C ASP A 75 1.15 3.51 -22.55
N GLU A 76 1.30 3.19 -21.27
CA GLU A 76 0.46 3.80 -20.23
C GLU A 76 0.57 5.32 -20.24
N THR A 77 -0.57 5.97 -20.30
CA THR A 77 -0.72 7.43 -20.26
C THR A 77 -1.57 7.85 -19.06
N SER A 78 -1.60 9.16 -18.80
CA SER A 78 -2.52 9.71 -17.79
C SER A 78 -4.00 9.48 -18.14
N VAL A 79 -4.32 9.42 -19.42
CA VAL A 79 -5.69 9.13 -19.89
C VAL A 79 -6.05 7.68 -19.62
N SER A 80 -5.21 6.74 -20.07
CA SER A 80 -5.47 5.30 -19.86
C SER A 80 -5.49 4.92 -18.38
N LEU A 81 -4.66 5.55 -17.53
CA LEU A 81 -4.68 5.33 -16.08
C LEU A 81 -6.00 5.82 -15.47
N ARG A 82 -6.54 6.96 -15.91
CA ARG A 82 -7.86 7.45 -15.48
C ARG A 82 -9.00 6.53 -15.94
N GLU A 83 -8.98 6.07 -17.18
CA GLU A 83 -9.98 5.13 -17.71
C GLU A 83 -10.00 3.83 -16.92
N LYS A 84 -8.83 3.29 -16.59
CA LYS A 84 -8.72 2.11 -15.70
C LYS A 84 -9.32 2.39 -14.32
N ALA A 85 -9.06 3.57 -13.76
CA ALA A 85 -9.59 3.98 -12.47
C ALA A 85 -11.12 4.11 -12.48
N THR A 86 -11.72 4.66 -13.55
CA THR A 86 -13.18 4.76 -13.68
C THR A 86 -13.87 3.39 -13.77
N ASN A 87 -13.15 2.35 -14.22
CA ASN A 87 -13.65 0.98 -14.22
C ASN A 87 -13.50 0.28 -12.86
N GLN A 88 -12.85 0.90 -11.89
CA GLN A 88 -12.65 0.39 -10.54
C GLN A 88 -13.40 1.28 -9.54
N ILE A 89 -14.61 0.89 -9.20
CA ILE A 89 -15.52 1.69 -8.37
C ILE A 89 -14.89 2.18 -7.06
N TYR A 90 -14.08 1.35 -6.41
CA TYR A 90 -13.37 1.74 -5.18
C TYR A 90 -12.37 2.88 -5.41
N VAL A 91 -11.58 2.80 -6.47
CA VAL A 91 -10.58 3.82 -6.82
C VAL A 91 -11.25 5.13 -7.21
N GLN A 92 -12.38 5.05 -7.94
CA GLN A 92 -13.21 6.20 -8.28
C GLN A 92 -13.74 6.88 -7.02
N LEU A 93 -14.31 6.11 -6.08
CA LEU A 93 -14.83 6.65 -4.82
C LEU A 93 -13.74 7.29 -3.96
N LEU A 94 -12.53 6.74 -3.92
CA LEU A 94 -11.39 7.36 -3.26
C LEU A 94 -11.06 8.72 -3.88
N ASP A 95 -10.99 8.78 -5.21
CA ASP A 95 -10.69 10.04 -5.89
C ASP A 95 -11.77 11.07 -5.69
N ASP A 96 -13.04 10.68 -5.71
CA ASP A 96 -14.17 11.60 -5.57
C ASP A 96 -14.33 12.12 -4.13
N GLN A 97 -14.11 11.29 -3.12
CA GLN A 97 -14.44 11.60 -1.73
C GLN A 97 -13.28 12.13 -0.90
N ILE A 98 -12.02 11.89 -1.28
CA ILE A 98 -10.90 12.53 -0.61
C ILE A 98 -10.87 14.03 -0.96
N SER A 99 -10.65 14.88 0.02
CA SER A 99 -10.58 16.34 -0.16
C SER A 99 -9.68 16.77 -1.32
N TYR A 100 -10.09 17.79 -2.08
CA TYR A 100 -9.36 18.36 -3.21
C TYR A 100 -7.98 18.92 -2.84
N THR A 101 -7.77 19.33 -1.59
CA THR A 101 -6.54 19.96 -1.09
C THR A 101 -5.85 19.11 -0.04
N GLY A 102 -6.30 17.87 0.17
CA GLY A 102 -5.78 16.96 1.19
C GLY A 102 -4.31 16.61 1.01
N LYS A 103 -3.62 16.34 2.12
CA LYS A 103 -2.29 15.75 2.14
C LYS A 103 -2.43 14.24 2.29
N ILE A 104 -1.99 13.49 1.30
CA ILE A 104 -2.13 12.04 1.24
C ILE A 104 -0.74 11.41 1.32
N LEU A 105 -0.62 10.35 2.10
CA LEU A 105 0.51 9.44 2.10
C LEU A 105 0.04 8.07 1.63
N GLU A 106 0.67 7.52 0.61
CA GLU A 106 0.53 6.11 0.24
C GLU A 106 1.79 5.36 0.69
N VAL A 107 1.62 4.38 1.58
CA VAL A 107 2.69 3.53 2.11
C VAL A 107 2.66 2.20 1.38
N GLY A 108 3.79 1.77 0.83
CA GLY A 108 3.87 0.63 -0.08
C GLY A 108 3.19 0.92 -1.41
N CYS A 109 3.49 2.08 -2.00
CA CYS A 109 2.83 2.53 -3.23
C CYS A 109 3.20 1.71 -4.49
N GLY A 110 4.15 0.78 -4.38
CA GLY A 110 4.66 0.00 -5.51
C GLY A 110 5.10 0.89 -6.67
N THR A 111 4.58 0.64 -7.86
CA THR A 111 4.84 1.48 -9.04
C THR A 111 4.05 2.80 -9.06
N GLY A 112 3.32 3.12 -7.98
CA GLY A 112 2.71 4.42 -7.76
C GLY A 112 1.49 4.73 -8.63
N GLN A 113 0.74 3.73 -9.09
CA GLN A 113 -0.43 3.96 -9.93
C GLN A 113 -1.49 4.79 -9.22
N LEU A 114 -1.85 4.42 -7.97
CA LEU A 114 -2.82 5.17 -7.17
C LEU A 114 -2.30 6.55 -6.77
N SER A 115 -1.04 6.66 -6.33
CA SER A 115 -0.40 7.96 -6.03
C SER A 115 -0.44 8.92 -7.22
N ASN A 116 -0.07 8.43 -8.42
CA ASN A 116 -0.12 9.21 -9.65
C ASN A 116 -1.55 9.64 -9.98
N LEU A 117 -2.52 8.74 -9.89
CA LEU A 117 -3.92 9.04 -10.14
C LEU A 117 -4.43 10.15 -9.20
N LEU A 118 -4.28 9.96 -7.87
CA LEU A 118 -4.77 10.89 -6.86
C LEU A 118 -4.14 12.29 -6.98
N ALA A 119 -2.90 12.37 -7.48
CA ALA A 119 -2.21 13.63 -7.70
C ALA A 119 -2.61 14.33 -9.01
N MET A 120 -3.01 13.57 -10.05
CA MET A 120 -3.38 14.14 -11.36
C MET A 120 -4.73 14.85 -11.34
N THR A 121 -5.66 14.33 -10.56
CA THR A 121 -7.09 14.70 -10.66
C THR A 121 -7.41 15.97 -9.88
N LYS A 122 -6.65 16.26 -8.83
CA LYS A 122 -6.93 17.35 -7.88
C LYS A 122 -5.65 18.12 -7.49
N THR A 123 -5.80 19.14 -6.63
CA THR A 123 -4.66 19.96 -6.12
C THR A 123 -4.04 19.38 -4.84
N ARG A 124 -4.28 18.10 -4.56
CA ARG A 124 -3.75 17.38 -3.39
C ARG A 124 -2.23 17.39 -3.36
N THR A 125 -1.66 17.31 -2.17
CA THR A 125 -0.25 16.97 -2.01
C THR A 125 -0.14 15.48 -1.73
N VAL A 126 0.48 14.72 -2.63
CA VAL A 126 0.61 13.26 -2.51
C VAL A 126 2.07 12.90 -2.29
N LEU A 127 2.31 12.00 -1.33
CA LEU A 127 3.61 11.37 -1.11
C LEU A 127 3.40 9.85 -1.24
N GLY A 128 4.19 9.22 -2.12
CA GLY A 128 4.22 7.77 -2.27
C GLY A 128 5.52 7.21 -1.68
N THR A 129 5.42 6.17 -0.88
CA THR A 129 6.60 5.52 -0.29
C THR A 129 6.59 4.03 -0.53
N ASP A 130 7.78 3.45 -0.75
CA ASP A 130 7.96 2.02 -0.95
C ASP A 130 9.36 1.58 -0.51
N LEU A 131 9.54 0.28 -0.25
CA LEU A 131 10.84 -0.33 -0.02
C LEU A 131 11.65 -0.48 -1.31
N SER A 132 10.96 -0.76 -2.42
CA SER A 132 11.55 -1.07 -3.73
C SER A 132 11.90 0.20 -4.49
N VAL A 133 13.20 0.48 -4.63
CA VAL A 133 13.67 1.60 -5.46
C VAL A 133 13.28 1.40 -6.92
N ASN A 134 13.29 0.17 -7.43
CA ASN A 134 12.91 -0.13 -8.80
C ASN A 134 11.44 0.20 -9.07
N SER A 135 10.55 -0.13 -8.13
CA SER A 135 9.13 0.27 -8.20
C SER A 135 8.99 1.80 -8.20
N LEU A 136 9.70 2.48 -7.29
CA LEU A 136 9.69 3.95 -7.21
C LEU A 136 10.24 4.64 -8.46
N LYS A 137 11.24 4.06 -9.12
CA LYS A 137 11.75 4.58 -10.40
C LYS A 137 10.67 4.53 -11.49
N LEU A 138 9.92 3.43 -11.59
CA LEU A 138 8.79 3.33 -12.51
C LEU A 138 7.70 4.36 -12.18
N ALA A 139 7.35 4.49 -10.91
CA ALA A 139 6.39 5.48 -10.43
C ALA A 139 6.81 6.92 -10.78
N ASN A 140 8.09 7.24 -10.55
CA ASN A 140 8.65 8.56 -10.81
C ASN A 140 8.75 8.85 -12.30
N LYS A 141 9.12 7.87 -13.12
CA LYS A 141 9.14 7.98 -14.59
C LYS A 141 7.77 8.34 -15.14
N PHE A 142 6.71 7.68 -14.65
CA PHE A 142 5.33 8.01 -15.02
C PHE A 142 4.96 9.43 -14.60
N ARG A 143 5.27 9.81 -13.35
CA ARG A 143 5.05 11.15 -12.79
C ARG A 143 5.69 12.24 -13.67
N GLU A 144 6.96 12.04 -14.08
CA GLU A 144 7.70 13.01 -14.88
C GLU A 144 7.17 13.10 -16.31
N LYS A 145 6.91 11.95 -16.96
CA LYS A 145 6.29 11.89 -18.30
C LYS A 145 4.98 12.69 -18.35
N ASN A 146 4.18 12.63 -17.28
CA ASN A 146 2.88 13.30 -17.19
C ASN A 146 2.93 14.66 -16.45
N ARG A 147 4.13 15.17 -16.11
CA ARG A 147 4.37 16.49 -15.49
C ARG A 147 3.58 16.72 -14.19
N ILE A 148 3.40 15.65 -13.37
CA ILE A 148 2.68 15.74 -12.10
C ILE A 148 3.59 16.38 -11.04
N ARG A 149 3.26 17.60 -10.59
CA ARG A 149 4.13 18.42 -9.75
C ARG A 149 3.87 18.30 -8.24
N ASN A 150 2.67 17.90 -7.86
CA ASN A 150 2.18 17.79 -6.48
C ASN A 150 2.38 16.39 -5.87
N LEU A 151 3.17 15.54 -6.54
CA LEU A 151 3.52 14.19 -6.11
C LEU A 151 5.03 14.05 -5.93
N LYS A 152 5.44 13.30 -4.91
CA LYS A 152 6.84 12.89 -4.70
C LYS A 152 6.88 11.44 -4.25
N PHE A 153 7.93 10.74 -4.67
CA PHE A 153 8.23 9.38 -4.24
C PHE A 153 9.49 9.33 -3.39
N ILE A 154 9.49 8.45 -2.37
CA ILE A 154 10.55 8.38 -1.35
C ILE A 154 10.71 6.92 -0.94
N GLN A 155 11.94 6.42 -0.92
CA GLN A 155 12.19 5.11 -0.33
C GLN A 155 12.05 5.19 1.19
N MET A 156 11.22 4.30 1.76
CA MET A 156 10.93 4.29 3.20
C MET A 156 10.63 2.87 3.68
N ASN A 157 11.13 2.55 4.86
CA ASN A 157 10.67 1.41 5.64
C ASN A 157 9.46 1.85 6.49
N LEU A 158 8.33 1.15 6.39
CA LEU A 158 7.11 1.52 7.13
C LEU A 158 7.26 1.39 8.66
N PHE A 159 8.18 0.53 9.13
CA PHE A 159 8.50 0.41 10.56
C PHE A 159 9.34 1.58 11.08
N GLN A 160 10.05 2.28 10.19
CA GLN A 160 10.92 3.43 10.48
C GLN A 160 10.49 4.64 9.63
N PRO A 161 9.27 5.18 9.86
CA PRO A 161 8.72 6.22 9.00
C PRO A 161 9.53 7.52 9.10
N VAL A 162 9.74 8.13 7.94
CA VAL A 162 10.56 9.34 7.77
C VAL A 162 9.76 10.64 7.94
N PHE A 163 8.53 10.56 8.37
CA PHE A 163 7.64 11.69 8.58
C PHE A 163 7.36 11.91 10.06
N LYS A 164 7.16 13.16 10.44
CA LYS A 164 6.65 13.51 11.76
C LYS A 164 5.23 13.00 11.95
N ALA A 165 4.80 12.86 13.18
CA ALA A 165 3.43 12.49 13.52
C ALA A 165 2.41 13.52 13.03
N GLU A 166 1.19 13.09 12.81
CA GLU A 166 0.02 13.94 12.49
C GLU A 166 0.21 14.85 11.27
N MET A 167 0.85 14.34 10.21
CA MET A 167 1.16 15.15 9.02
C MET A 167 0.14 15.01 7.87
N PHE A 168 -0.63 13.91 7.84
CA PHE A 168 -1.46 13.55 6.68
C PHE A 168 -2.95 13.52 7.02
N ASP A 169 -3.77 14.02 6.10
CA ASP A 169 -5.22 13.96 6.20
C ASP A 169 -5.73 12.53 5.90
N VAL A 170 -5.02 11.83 4.99
CA VAL A 170 -5.29 10.43 4.65
C VAL A 170 -3.96 9.69 4.52
N VAL A 171 -3.85 8.53 5.18
CA VAL A 171 -2.78 7.55 4.99
C VAL A 171 -3.39 6.31 4.35
N ILE A 172 -2.81 5.84 3.24
CA ILE A 172 -3.26 4.65 2.52
C ILE A 172 -2.14 3.61 2.59
N CYS A 173 -2.46 2.40 3.02
CA CYS A 173 -1.53 1.26 3.07
C CYS A 173 -2.29 0.00 2.60
N ASN A 174 -2.39 -0.15 1.29
CA ASN A 174 -3.21 -1.19 0.67
C ASN A 174 -2.32 -2.30 0.08
N GLY A 175 -2.54 -3.54 0.53
CA GLY A 175 -1.79 -4.69 0.01
C GLY A 175 -0.34 -4.77 0.52
N VAL A 176 -0.04 -4.30 1.74
CA VAL A 176 1.34 -4.16 2.24
C VAL A 176 1.59 -4.81 3.59
N LEU A 177 0.76 -4.51 4.58
CA LEU A 177 1.02 -4.92 5.98
C LEU A 177 1.11 -6.45 6.12
N HIS A 178 0.31 -7.19 5.37
CA HIS A 178 0.32 -8.65 5.40
C HIS A 178 1.60 -9.30 4.82
N HIS A 179 2.47 -8.51 4.18
CA HIS A 179 3.80 -8.94 3.75
C HIS A 179 4.91 -8.55 4.74
N THR A 180 4.54 -8.10 5.93
CA THR A 180 5.49 -7.74 6.99
C THR A 180 5.54 -8.79 8.08
N SER A 181 6.66 -8.88 8.80
CA SER A 181 6.83 -9.80 9.92
C SER A 181 5.90 -9.50 11.11
N ASP A 182 5.45 -8.26 11.24
CA ASP A 182 4.56 -7.81 12.31
C ASP A 182 3.58 -6.75 11.78
N PRO A 183 2.44 -7.17 11.17
CA PRO A 183 1.45 -6.27 10.59
C PRO A 183 0.88 -5.25 11.58
N PHE A 184 0.67 -5.65 12.85
CA PHE A 184 0.15 -4.73 13.85
C PHE A 184 1.16 -3.63 14.22
N THR A 185 2.43 -3.98 14.44
CA THR A 185 3.49 -3.00 14.68
C THR A 185 3.68 -2.08 13.46
N GLY A 186 3.59 -2.64 12.24
CA GLY A 186 3.57 -1.85 11.01
C GLY A 186 2.41 -0.86 10.97
N PHE A 187 1.19 -1.32 11.29
CA PHE A 187 0.02 -0.47 11.40
C PHE A 187 0.20 0.64 12.44
N GLN A 188 0.66 0.30 13.66
CA GLN A 188 0.95 1.28 14.71
C GLN A 188 1.94 2.36 14.27
N SER A 189 2.94 1.97 13.49
CA SER A 189 3.96 2.90 13.03
C SER A 189 3.39 3.95 12.07
N ILE A 190 2.59 3.52 11.09
CA ILE A 190 2.02 4.42 10.07
C ILE A 190 0.78 5.17 10.57
N SER A 191 0.03 4.62 11.54
CA SER A 191 -1.15 5.27 12.11
C SER A 191 -0.80 6.59 12.81
N LYS A 192 0.38 6.69 13.42
CA LYS A 192 0.89 7.92 14.03
C LYS A 192 1.07 9.08 13.05
N LEU A 193 1.10 8.80 11.76
CA LEU A 193 1.28 9.81 10.71
C LEU A 193 -0.03 10.51 10.34
N VAL A 194 -1.17 9.94 10.74
CA VAL A 194 -2.51 10.49 10.49
C VAL A 194 -2.78 11.64 11.44
N LYS A 195 -3.29 12.74 10.94
CA LYS A 195 -3.77 13.86 11.76
C LYS A 195 -4.99 13.45 12.60
N LYS A 196 -5.20 14.13 13.70
CA LYS A 196 -6.48 14.05 14.43
C LYS A 196 -7.64 14.40 13.49
N GLY A 197 -8.66 13.52 13.47
CA GLY A 197 -9.79 13.62 12.53
C GLY A 197 -9.47 13.25 11.07
N GLY A 198 -8.26 12.75 10.79
CA GLY A 198 -7.89 12.17 9.51
C GLY A 198 -8.25 10.69 9.40
N TYR A 199 -7.95 10.08 8.26
CA TYR A 199 -8.31 8.70 7.95
C TYR A 199 -7.09 7.84 7.65
N ILE A 200 -7.12 6.60 8.08
CA ILE A 200 -6.22 5.55 7.61
C ILE A 200 -7.02 4.50 6.83
N ILE A 201 -6.52 4.12 5.68
CA ILE A 201 -7.10 3.08 4.83
C ILE A 201 -6.07 1.97 4.72
N ILE A 202 -6.43 0.76 5.13
CA ILE A 202 -5.59 -0.41 5.03
C ILE A 202 -6.28 -1.48 4.21
N GLY A 203 -5.53 -2.17 3.38
CA GLY A 203 -6.00 -3.36 2.65
C GLY A 203 -5.19 -4.56 3.08
N LEU A 204 -5.87 -5.62 3.49
CA LEU A 204 -5.28 -6.85 4.02
C LEU A 204 -5.87 -8.07 3.34
N TYR A 205 -5.16 -9.19 3.39
CA TYR A 205 -5.72 -10.48 3.01
C TYR A 205 -6.59 -11.04 4.14
N ASN A 206 -7.79 -11.49 3.75
CA ASN A 206 -8.73 -12.09 4.69
C ASN A 206 -8.49 -13.59 4.81
N LYS A 207 -8.43 -14.09 6.03
CA LYS A 207 -8.16 -15.50 6.34
C LYS A 207 -9.10 -16.47 5.63
N TYR A 208 -10.37 -16.14 5.50
CA TYR A 208 -11.34 -17.00 4.81
C TYR A 208 -11.31 -16.76 3.30
N GLY A 209 -11.15 -15.51 2.89
CA GLY A 209 -11.10 -15.11 1.49
C GLY A 209 -9.92 -15.68 0.72
N ARG A 210 -8.81 -15.96 1.41
CA ARG A 210 -7.59 -16.53 0.80
C ARG A 210 -7.60 -18.06 0.68
N ALA A 211 -8.54 -18.77 1.30
CA ALA A 211 -8.55 -20.25 1.35
C ALA A 211 -8.34 -20.93 -0.01
N PHE A 212 -9.01 -20.46 -1.07
CA PHE A 212 -8.81 -21.01 -2.42
C PHE A 212 -7.47 -20.62 -3.04
N THR A 213 -6.91 -19.47 -2.70
CA THR A 213 -5.58 -19.06 -3.17
C THR A 213 -4.50 -19.92 -2.52
N ASP A 214 -4.62 -20.22 -1.23
CA ASP A 214 -3.68 -21.11 -0.52
C ASP A 214 -3.77 -22.54 -1.01
N PHE A 215 -4.97 -22.99 -1.32
CA PHE A 215 -5.14 -24.29 -1.97
C PHE A 215 -4.43 -24.33 -3.32
N ARG A 216 -4.60 -23.31 -4.17
CA ARG A 216 -3.87 -23.21 -5.45
C ARG A 216 -2.36 -23.08 -5.25
N ARG A 217 -1.91 -22.32 -4.24
CA ARG A 217 -0.48 -22.22 -3.89
C ARG A 217 0.13 -23.57 -3.55
N SER A 218 -0.60 -24.38 -2.78
CA SER A 218 -0.17 -25.74 -2.46
C SER A 218 -0.08 -26.64 -3.70
N ILE A 219 -1.03 -26.55 -4.63
CA ILE A 219 -0.98 -27.26 -5.91
C ILE A 219 0.23 -26.83 -6.73
N PHE A 220 0.47 -25.52 -6.86
CA PHE A 220 1.59 -24.99 -7.66
C PHE A 220 2.95 -25.39 -7.06
N SER A 221 3.07 -25.46 -5.74
CA SER A 221 4.31 -25.94 -5.10
C SER A 221 4.62 -27.41 -5.43
N ILE A 222 3.60 -28.25 -5.57
CA ILE A 222 3.74 -29.68 -5.89
C ILE A 222 3.93 -29.88 -7.41
N SER A 223 3.20 -29.13 -8.22
CA SER A 223 3.20 -29.29 -9.69
C SER A 223 4.36 -28.58 -10.40
N GLY A 224 5.24 -27.89 -9.68
CA GLY A 224 6.30 -27.08 -10.27
C GLY A 224 5.77 -25.98 -11.18
N ASP A 225 4.63 -25.38 -10.79
CA ASP A 225 3.97 -24.27 -11.50
C ASP A 225 3.34 -24.63 -12.86
N SER A 226 3.23 -25.93 -13.19
CA SER A 226 2.67 -26.37 -14.49
C SER A 226 1.16 -26.14 -14.62
N LEU A 227 0.44 -25.97 -13.51
CA LEU A 227 -1.02 -25.83 -13.46
C LEU A 227 -1.50 -24.38 -13.25
N GLN A 228 -0.74 -23.39 -13.69
CA GLN A 228 -1.08 -21.96 -13.54
C GLN A 228 -2.47 -21.61 -14.10
N SER A 229 -2.98 -22.39 -15.06
CA SER A 229 -4.33 -22.22 -15.61
C SER A 229 -5.47 -22.45 -14.59
N LEU A 230 -5.19 -22.92 -13.39
CA LEU A 230 -6.18 -22.97 -12.30
C LEU A 230 -6.55 -21.58 -11.77
N ASP A 231 -5.71 -20.57 -11.99
CA ASP A 231 -6.05 -19.19 -11.72
C ASP A 231 -6.75 -18.55 -12.94
N SER A 232 -7.98 -18.05 -12.73
CA SER A 232 -8.78 -17.43 -13.80
C SER A 232 -8.08 -16.22 -14.43
N ARG A 233 -7.34 -15.46 -13.63
CA ARG A 233 -6.63 -14.25 -14.09
C ARG A 233 -5.43 -14.58 -14.98
N LEU A 234 -4.77 -15.73 -14.74
CA LEU A 234 -3.69 -16.22 -15.61
C LEU A 234 -4.21 -16.75 -16.95
N ARG A 235 -5.51 -17.10 -17.02
CA ARG A 235 -6.19 -17.47 -18.27
C ARG A 235 -6.66 -16.27 -19.09
N ASP A 236 -6.71 -15.08 -18.50
CA ASP A 236 -7.20 -13.88 -19.19
C ASP A 236 -6.30 -13.54 -20.38
N THR A 237 -6.84 -13.61 -21.57
CA THR A 237 -6.14 -13.30 -22.83
C THR A 237 -5.90 -11.82 -23.05
N ASN A 238 -6.57 -10.94 -22.30
CA ASN A 238 -6.38 -9.50 -22.36
C ASN A 238 -5.16 -9.03 -21.54
N LEU A 239 -4.62 -9.89 -20.67
CA LEU A 239 -3.42 -9.57 -19.89
C LEU A 239 -2.15 -9.97 -20.65
N THR A 240 -1.18 -9.07 -20.67
CA THR A 240 0.16 -9.36 -21.21
C THR A 240 0.87 -10.42 -20.36
N ASP A 241 1.78 -11.19 -20.95
CA ASP A 241 2.55 -12.22 -20.24
C ASP A 241 3.33 -11.63 -19.05
N ASN A 242 3.86 -10.42 -19.19
CA ASN A 242 4.53 -9.72 -18.10
C ASN A 242 3.59 -9.45 -16.91
N LYS A 243 2.35 -9.03 -17.16
CA LYS A 243 1.34 -8.84 -16.09
C LYS A 243 0.94 -10.15 -15.43
N LYS A 244 0.76 -11.22 -16.23
CA LYS A 244 0.49 -12.55 -15.71
C LYS A 244 1.63 -13.05 -14.82
N HIS A 245 2.86 -12.90 -15.30
CA HIS A 245 4.04 -13.28 -14.53
C HIS A 245 4.13 -12.49 -13.22
N THR A 246 4.01 -11.17 -13.26
CA THR A 246 4.06 -10.30 -12.07
C THR A 246 2.95 -10.64 -11.07
N TRP A 247 1.73 -10.89 -11.57
CA TRP A 247 0.62 -11.36 -10.77
C TRP A 247 0.92 -12.70 -10.10
N PHE A 248 1.39 -13.67 -10.86
CA PHE A 248 1.73 -15.00 -10.36
C PHE A 248 2.80 -14.93 -9.27
N MET A 249 3.84 -14.15 -9.49
CA MET A 249 4.90 -13.95 -8.50
C MET A 249 4.35 -13.34 -7.21
N ASP A 250 3.57 -12.27 -7.30
CA ASP A 250 2.99 -11.59 -6.14
C ASP A 250 2.04 -12.50 -5.34
N GLN A 251 1.13 -13.21 -6.01
CA GLN A 251 0.10 -14.01 -5.35
C GLN A 251 0.58 -15.37 -4.82
N TYR A 252 1.58 -15.99 -5.47
CA TYR A 252 1.97 -17.38 -5.19
C TYR A 252 3.42 -17.57 -4.78
N LYS A 253 4.29 -16.61 -5.05
CA LYS A 253 5.75 -16.68 -4.78
C LYS A 253 6.25 -15.61 -3.82
N ASN A 254 5.35 -14.79 -3.26
CA ASN A 254 5.75 -13.83 -2.25
C ASN A 254 6.38 -14.56 -1.04
N PRO A 255 7.54 -14.12 -0.55
CA PRO A 255 8.26 -14.82 0.50
C PRO A 255 7.55 -14.82 1.85
N HIS A 256 6.72 -13.81 2.10
CA HIS A 256 5.99 -13.69 3.36
C HIS A 256 4.58 -13.16 3.16
N GLU A 257 3.62 -13.81 3.76
CA GLU A 257 2.21 -13.41 3.73
C GLU A 257 1.52 -13.83 5.04
N SER A 258 0.71 -12.95 5.57
CA SER A 258 -0.17 -13.21 6.71
C SER A 258 -1.62 -12.88 6.34
N GLU A 259 -2.55 -13.49 7.05
CA GLU A 259 -3.98 -13.35 6.81
C GLU A 259 -4.68 -12.89 8.07
N HIS A 260 -5.67 -12.04 7.92
CA HIS A 260 -6.30 -11.33 9.01
C HIS A 260 -7.82 -11.47 8.97
N THR A 261 -8.45 -11.24 10.12
CA THR A 261 -9.91 -11.21 10.25
C THR A 261 -10.39 -9.79 10.55
N PHE A 262 -11.67 -9.52 10.29
CA PHE A 262 -12.28 -8.24 10.68
C PHE A 262 -12.15 -7.97 12.18
N ASP A 263 -12.35 -8.99 13.00
CA ASP A 263 -12.28 -8.83 14.46
C ASP A 263 -10.86 -8.46 14.93
N GLU A 264 -9.84 -9.05 14.33
CA GLU A 264 -8.44 -8.72 14.59
C GLU A 264 -8.12 -7.25 14.21
N VAL A 265 -8.56 -6.80 13.05
CA VAL A 265 -8.33 -5.42 12.61
C VAL A 265 -9.12 -4.41 13.44
N LEU A 266 -10.33 -4.76 13.90
CA LEU A 266 -11.08 -3.92 14.83
C LEU A 266 -10.37 -3.79 16.18
N ASP A 267 -9.70 -4.86 16.66
CA ASP A 267 -8.86 -4.81 17.85
C ASP A 267 -7.61 -3.91 17.65
N TRP A 268 -7.02 -3.90 16.45
CA TRP A 268 -5.95 -2.95 16.12
C TRP A 268 -6.42 -1.50 16.24
N PHE A 269 -7.58 -1.18 15.69
CA PHE A 269 -8.17 0.16 15.79
C PHE A 269 -8.42 0.56 17.26
N GLU A 270 -8.97 -0.33 18.06
CA GLU A 270 -9.21 -0.07 19.47
C GLU A 270 -7.91 0.19 20.24
N LYS A 271 -6.88 -0.63 20.02
CA LYS A 271 -5.55 -0.47 20.64
C LYS A 271 -4.80 0.80 20.23
N THR A 272 -5.16 1.39 19.10
CA THR A 272 -4.51 2.60 18.56
C THR A 272 -5.42 3.83 18.58
N GLU A 273 -6.56 3.75 19.27
CA GLU A 273 -7.54 4.84 19.44
C GLU A 273 -8.16 5.31 18.11
N PHE A 274 -8.23 4.41 17.10
CA PHE A 274 -8.94 4.67 15.84
C PHE A 274 -10.37 4.17 15.90
N GLU A 275 -11.29 4.97 15.37
CA GLU A 275 -12.66 4.55 15.17
C GLU A 275 -12.82 3.83 13.82
N PHE A 276 -13.57 2.72 13.85
CA PHE A 276 -13.95 2.06 12.60
C PHE A 276 -14.96 2.91 11.85
N VAL A 277 -14.66 3.20 10.58
CA VAL A 277 -15.53 3.97 9.70
C VAL A 277 -16.28 3.04 8.74
N ASN A 278 -15.57 2.33 7.88
CA ASN A 278 -16.19 1.47 6.87
C ASN A 278 -15.22 0.36 6.43
N CYS A 279 -15.73 -0.63 5.69
CA CYS A 279 -14.89 -1.67 5.06
C CYS A 279 -15.50 -2.17 3.76
N ILE A 280 -14.68 -2.78 2.93
CA ILE A 280 -15.05 -3.43 1.66
C ILE A 280 -14.46 -4.85 1.68
N PRO A 281 -15.32 -5.90 1.62
CA PRO A 281 -16.78 -5.85 1.52
C PRO A 281 -17.43 -5.28 2.78
N SER A 282 -18.59 -4.64 2.60
CA SER A 282 -19.33 -4.06 3.73
C SER A 282 -19.82 -5.14 4.71
N ILE A 283 -19.67 -4.89 6.00
CA ILE A 283 -20.24 -5.76 7.06
C ILE A 283 -21.77 -5.90 6.94
N SER A 284 -22.43 -4.92 6.33
CA SER A 284 -23.86 -5.04 6.04
C SER A 284 -24.19 -6.07 4.97
N GLY A 285 -23.20 -6.55 4.21
CA GLY A 285 -23.37 -7.40 3.03
C GLY A 285 -23.82 -6.66 1.79
N LYS A 286 -23.96 -5.34 1.86
CA LYS A 286 -24.32 -4.53 0.68
C LYS A 286 -23.11 -4.43 -0.26
N PRO A 287 -23.32 -4.55 -1.58
CA PRO A 287 -22.24 -4.34 -2.54
C PRO A 287 -21.80 -2.86 -2.54
N ILE A 288 -20.54 -2.63 -2.92
CA ILE A 288 -20.05 -1.28 -3.20
C ILE A 288 -20.70 -0.75 -4.48
N THR A 289 -21.19 0.47 -4.42
CA THR A 289 -21.83 1.17 -5.54
C THR A 289 -21.26 2.59 -5.68
N SER A 290 -21.59 3.31 -6.74
CA SER A 290 -21.21 4.72 -6.92
C SER A 290 -21.68 5.64 -5.78
N ASP A 291 -22.77 5.25 -5.10
CA ASP A 291 -23.34 6.03 -3.99
C ASP A 291 -22.73 5.69 -2.62
N THR A 292 -21.82 4.71 -2.58
CA THR A 292 -21.17 4.30 -1.34
C THR A 292 -20.33 5.44 -0.76
N LYS A 293 -20.56 5.75 0.52
CA LYS A 293 -19.78 6.75 1.26
C LYS A 293 -18.66 6.07 2.02
N LEU A 294 -17.41 6.23 1.55
CA LEU A 294 -16.24 5.59 2.15
C LEU A 294 -15.92 6.13 3.54
N PHE A 295 -16.14 7.43 3.75
CA PHE A 295 -15.75 8.16 4.96
C PHE A 295 -16.92 8.44 5.91
N GLU A 296 -18.08 7.83 5.68
CA GLU A 296 -19.21 7.83 6.62
C GLU A 296 -19.19 6.56 7.47
N THR A 297 -19.42 6.74 8.78
CA THR A 297 -19.36 5.63 9.73
C THR A 297 -20.46 4.60 9.44
N SER A 298 -20.07 3.38 9.19
CA SER A 298 -20.91 2.20 9.14
C SER A 298 -20.83 1.45 10.48
N GLY A 299 -21.89 0.71 10.84
CA GLY A 299 -21.84 -0.07 12.08
C GLY A 299 -20.86 -1.24 11.98
N LYS A 300 -20.17 -1.56 13.11
CA LYS A 300 -19.26 -2.73 13.23
C LYS A 300 -19.99 -4.08 13.08
N GLY A 301 -21.33 -4.11 13.09
CA GLY A 301 -22.13 -5.33 13.07
C GLY A 301 -21.88 -6.26 14.26
N THR A 302 -22.52 -7.40 14.27
CA THR A 302 -22.26 -8.46 15.27
C THR A 302 -21.10 -9.35 14.82
N LYS A 303 -20.46 -10.06 15.76
CA LYS A 303 -19.42 -11.05 15.45
C LYS A 303 -19.90 -12.10 14.44
N LEU A 304 -21.13 -12.60 14.61
CA LEU A 304 -21.72 -13.57 13.71
C LEU A 304 -21.88 -13.02 12.28
N LYS A 305 -22.32 -11.76 12.15
CA LYS A 305 -22.46 -11.12 10.84
C LYS A 305 -21.10 -10.91 10.16
N ARG A 306 -20.10 -10.43 10.88
CA ARG A 306 -18.73 -10.31 10.37
C ARG A 306 -18.17 -11.66 9.92
N PHE A 307 -18.37 -12.71 10.72
CA PHE A 307 -17.98 -14.07 10.34
C PHE A 307 -18.67 -14.52 9.03
N SER A 308 -20.00 -14.32 8.93
CA SER A 308 -20.78 -14.68 7.74
C SER A 308 -20.29 -13.96 6.47
N VAL A 309 -19.99 -12.64 6.57
CA VAL A 309 -19.45 -11.89 5.44
C VAL A 309 -18.09 -12.41 5.03
N GLN A 310 -17.19 -12.66 5.98
CA GLN A 310 -15.86 -13.22 5.72
C GLN A 310 -15.93 -14.62 5.11
N LEU A 311 -16.84 -15.47 5.58
CA LEU A 311 -17.04 -16.78 4.97
C LEU A 311 -17.53 -16.66 3.51
N GLY A 312 -18.38 -15.67 3.22
CA GLY A 312 -18.80 -15.35 1.85
C GLY A 312 -17.65 -14.94 0.94
N MET A 313 -16.58 -14.35 1.47
CA MET A 313 -15.39 -13.98 0.70
C MET A 313 -14.66 -15.21 0.14
N ALA A 314 -14.72 -16.36 0.82
CA ALA A 314 -14.13 -17.60 0.32
C ALA A 314 -14.73 -18.05 -1.02
N PHE A 315 -15.99 -17.70 -1.28
CA PHE A 315 -16.71 -18.06 -2.49
C PHE A 315 -16.77 -16.94 -3.52
N SER A 316 -16.05 -15.86 -3.29
CA SER A 316 -15.97 -14.74 -4.24
C SER A 316 -14.73 -14.89 -5.13
N ASP A 317 -14.85 -14.50 -6.40
CA ASP A 317 -13.70 -14.45 -7.34
C ASP A 317 -12.77 -13.24 -7.06
N LYS A 318 -12.96 -12.58 -5.92
CA LYS A 318 -12.16 -11.43 -5.49
C LYS A 318 -11.09 -11.91 -4.53
N GLU A 319 -9.92 -12.02 -4.97
CA GLU A 319 -8.58 -12.22 -4.36
C GLU A 319 -8.48 -12.27 -2.81
N GLY A 320 -9.59 -12.30 -2.10
CA GLY A 320 -9.68 -12.44 -0.65
C GLY A 320 -9.19 -11.23 0.17
N GLY A 321 -9.05 -10.05 -0.43
CA GLY A 321 -8.68 -8.82 0.27
C GLY A 321 -9.88 -8.10 0.91
N PHE A 322 -9.64 -7.32 1.96
CA PHE A 322 -10.61 -6.45 2.63
C PHE A 322 -9.95 -5.18 3.14
#